data_8970ae0b8486db91b668abdff01bbb3d
#
_entry.id   8970ae0b8486db91b668abdff01bbb3d
#
_cell.length_a   1.000
_cell.length_b   1.000
_cell.length_c   1.000
_cell.angle_alpha   90.00
_cell.angle_beta   90.00
_cell.angle_gamma   90.00
#
_symmetry.space_group_name_H-M   'P 1'
#
loop_
_entity.id
_entity.type
_entity.pdbx_description
1 polymer ?
#
loop_
_entity_poly.entity_id
_entity_poly.type
_entity_poly.pdbx_seq_one_letter_code
_entity_poly.pdbx_strand_id
1 'polypeptide(L)'
;MMAGKAVLIICEAAPFPGYYLKKERQLMKRGNKMHDTKVKSILSATNGMNIYRGCTHGCIYCDVRSTCYQIQHEFEDIEIKANAPELLEQALRSKRKKCMIGTGGMSDPYLPVEKQRKLTRRCLELIDEYGFGLAIQTKSNLILRDLDLLKSIHRKTKCVVQMTLTTYDEALCKILEPNVCTTRQRVEVLNTLREEGIPTICWMTPILPFINDTEENIRGILDYCRRAGTYGILLFGIGVTLRDGDRQYFYSKLDQYFPGLKEKYIRTYGNAYEIPSPNQDYLMKIVRDECKKSNIICGSQRLFEYLHLFEDKQAGSQMSLFDT
;
A
#
# COMPACT_ATOMS: atom_id res chain seq x y z
N MET A 1 47.54 -16.71 33.50
CA MET A 1 48.01 -16.07 32.25
C MET A 1 47.71 -17.00 31.10
N MET A 2 46.74 -16.69 30.29
CA MET A 2 46.64 -17.01 28.84
C MET A 2 45.41 -16.33 28.32
N ALA A 3 45.61 -15.29 27.54
CA ALA A 3 44.59 -14.49 26.91
C ALA A 3 44.09 -15.20 25.63
N GLY A 4 42.81 -15.55 25.57
CA GLY A 4 42.14 -16.05 24.37
C GLY A 4 41.72 -14.90 23.49
N LYS A 5 42.33 -14.76 22.32
CA LYS A 5 41.94 -13.78 21.26
C LYS A 5 40.61 -14.17 20.64
N ALA A 6 39.62 -13.28 20.74
CA ALA A 6 38.42 -13.34 19.95
C ALA A 6 38.77 -12.96 18.51
N VAL A 7 38.56 -13.87 17.58
CA VAL A 7 38.69 -13.62 16.13
C VAL A 7 37.37 -12.99 15.65
N LEU A 8 37.43 -11.72 15.35
CA LEU A 8 36.36 -10.98 14.66
C LEU A 8 36.36 -11.46 13.19
N ILE A 9 35.39 -12.26 12.80
CA ILE A 9 35.16 -12.57 11.39
C ILE A 9 34.34 -11.43 10.82
N ILE A 10 35.03 -10.51 10.16
CA ILE A 10 34.38 -9.47 9.32
C ILE A 10 33.96 -10.19 8.03
N CYS A 11 32.67 -10.43 7.85
CA CYS A 11 32.14 -10.81 6.55
C CYS A 11 32.18 -9.60 5.65
N GLU A 12 33.21 -9.48 4.83
CA GLU A 12 33.24 -8.56 3.69
C GLU A 12 32.14 -8.96 2.71
N ALA A 13 31.21 -8.03 2.45
CA ALA A 13 30.18 -8.18 1.44
C ALA A 13 30.85 -8.24 0.06
N ALA A 14 30.83 -9.40 -0.58
CA ALA A 14 31.29 -9.57 -1.95
C ALA A 14 30.45 -8.71 -2.91
N PRO A 15 31.06 -8.01 -3.88
CA PRO A 15 30.34 -7.23 -4.87
C PRO A 15 29.59 -8.16 -5.82
N PHE A 16 28.28 -8.00 -5.94
CA PHE A 16 27.44 -8.74 -6.86
C PHE A 16 27.76 -8.36 -8.31
N PRO A 17 28.23 -9.27 -9.17
CA PRO A 17 28.57 -8.95 -10.55
C PRO A 17 27.35 -9.05 -11.47
N GLY A 18 27.30 -8.14 -12.43
CA GLY A 18 26.78 -8.17 -13.80
C GLY A 18 25.68 -9.11 -14.30
N TYR A 19 25.32 -10.16 -13.59
CA TYR A 19 24.28 -11.11 -13.96
C TYR A 19 22.86 -10.51 -13.88
N TYR A 20 22.65 -9.51 -13.02
CA TYR A 20 21.37 -8.84 -12.82
C TYR A 20 20.97 -7.97 -14.02
N LEU A 21 21.92 -7.29 -14.67
CA LEU A 21 21.64 -6.36 -15.77
C LEU A 21 21.15 -7.06 -17.07
N LYS A 22 21.50 -8.33 -17.29
CA LYS A 22 21.02 -9.08 -18.46
C LYS A 22 19.59 -9.61 -18.30
N LYS A 23 19.20 -10.01 -17.09
CA LYS A 23 17.85 -10.54 -16.81
C LYS A 23 16.81 -9.42 -16.70
N GLU A 24 17.18 -8.26 -16.17
CA GLU A 24 16.33 -7.06 -16.19
C GLU A 24 16.05 -6.58 -17.62
N ARG A 25 17.04 -6.61 -18.52
CA ARG A 25 16.84 -6.30 -19.94
C ARG A 25 15.93 -7.30 -20.67
N GLN A 26 15.84 -8.55 -20.21
CA GLN A 26 14.91 -9.54 -20.75
C GLN A 26 13.48 -9.39 -20.20
N LEU A 27 13.32 -8.97 -18.93
CA LEU A 27 12.02 -8.63 -18.35
C LEU A 27 11.46 -7.32 -18.91
N MET A 28 12.32 -6.33 -19.19
CA MET A 28 11.92 -5.11 -19.90
C MET A 28 11.55 -5.35 -21.38
N LYS A 29 11.99 -6.46 -21.99
CA LYS A 29 11.62 -6.83 -23.37
C LYS A 29 10.32 -7.65 -23.47
N ARG A 30 9.79 -8.18 -22.36
CA ARG A 30 8.40 -8.65 -22.29
C ARG A 30 7.56 -7.41 -21.99
N GLY A 31 7.07 -6.75 -23.05
CA GLY A 31 6.13 -5.64 -22.91
C GLY A 31 5.06 -6.03 -21.89
N ASN A 32 4.80 -5.14 -20.92
CA ASN A 32 3.74 -5.36 -19.93
C ASN A 32 2.48 -5.72 -20.70
N LYS A 33 2.08 -6.98 -20.62
CA LYS A 33 0.81 -7.41 -21.17
C LYS A 33 -0.27 -6.63 -20.43
N MET A 34 -1.20 -6.06 -21.17
CA MET A 34 -2.38 -5.41 -20.63
C MET A 34 -3.53 -5.56 -21.60
N HIS A 35 -4.73 -5.68 -21.09
CA HIS A 35 -5.92 -5.81 -21.90
C HIS A 35 -7.08 -5.02 -21.32
N ASP A 36 -7.86 -4.43 -22.20
CA ASP A 36 -9.06 -3.70 -21.83
C ASP A 36 -10.24 -4.67 -21.64
N THR A 37 -11.01 -4.47 -20.60
CA THR A 37 -12.25 -5.19 -20.34
C THR A 37 -13.39 -4.22 -20.05
N LYS A 38 -14.63 -4.65 -20.31
CA LYS A 38 -15.83 -3.94 -19.87
C LYS A 38 -16.51 -4.72 -18.77
N VAL A 39 -16.77 -4.05 -17.66
CA VAL A 39 -17.44 -4.63 -16.49
C VAL A 39 -18.86 -4.09 -16.35
N LYS A 40 -19.69 -4.74 -15.53
CA LYS A 40 -21.09 -4.35 -15.30
C LYS A 40 -21.25 -3.35 -14.14
N SER A 41 -20.29 -3.32 -13.22
CA SER A 41 -20.29 -2.40 -12.07
C SER A 41 -18.85 -2.12 -11.63
N ILE A 42 -18.64 -0.97 -10.97
CA ILE A 42 -17.32 -0.57 -10.50
C ILE A 42 -17.25 -0.47 -8.98
N LEU A 43 -18.35 -0.12 -8.31
CA LEU A 43 -18.38 -0.02 -6.85
C LEU A 43 -18.83 -1.34 -6.21
N SER A 44 -18.13 -1.73 -5.16
CA SER A 44 -18.58 -2.80 -4.26
C SER A 44 -19.71 -2.33 -3.34
N ALA A 45 -20.31 -3.26 -2.58
CA ALA A 45 -21.32 -2.94 -1.57
C ALA A 45 -20.82 -1.94 -0.50
N THR A 46 -19.51 -1.93 -0.23
CA THR A 46 -18.85 -1.02 0.73
C THR A 46 -18.22 0.20 0.05
N ASN A 47 -18.62 0.52 -1.19
CA ASN A 47 -18.13 1.64 -1.99
C ASN A 47 -16.62 1.55 -2.35
N GLY A 48 -16.07 0.36 -2.36
CA GLY A 48 -14.72 0.11 -2.86
C GLY A 48 -14.69 0.09 -4.38
N MET A 49 -13.66 0.69 -4.98
CA MET A 49 -13.43 0.76 -6.41
C MET A 49 -12.06 0.16 -6.75
N ASN A 50 -12.00 -0.70 -7.78
CA ASN A 50 -10.74 -1.18 -8.34
C ASN A 50 -10.81 -1.06 -9.86
N ILE A 51 -10.07 -0.10 -10.42
CA ILE A 51 -10.02 0.21 -11.85
C ILE A 51 -9.21 -0.84 -12.60
N TYR A 52 -8.17 -1.33 -11.95
CA TYR A 52 -7.26 -2.34 -12.47
C TYR A 52 -7.42 -3.66 -11.74
N ARG A 53 -7.04 -4.76 -12.38
CA ARG A 53 -6.92 -6.09 -11.79
C ARG A 53 -5.60 -6.71 -12.22
N GLY A 54 -4.87 -7.32 -11.28
CA GLY A 54 -3.45 -7.61 -11.42
C GLY A 54 -2.60 -6.42 -11.00
N CYS A 55 -1.27 -6.60 -10.92
CA CYS A 55 -0.35 -5.56 -10.47
C CYS A 55 1.07 -5.82 -10.95
N THR A 56 1.75 -4.77 -11.44
CA THR A 56 3.15 -4.84 -11.89
C THR A 56 4.16 -4.38 -10.85
N HIS A 57 3.74 -3.98 -9.64
CA HIS A 57 4.66 -3.56 -8.57
C HIS A 57 5.60 -4.67 -8.10
N GLY A 58 5.20 -5.95 -8.26
CA GLY A 58 6.07 -7.09 -8.02
C GLY A 58 6.35 -7.38 -6.55
N CYS A 59 5.56 -6.83 -5.61
CA CYS A 59 5.72 -7.10 -4.19
C CYS A 59 5.76 -8.60 -3.94
N ILE A 60 6.84 -9.08 -3.30
CA ILE A 60 7.05 -10.54 -3.12
C ILE A 60 6.03 -11.18 -2.18
N TYR A 61 5.40 -10.40 -1.34
CA TYR A 61 4.44 -10.78 -0.29
C TYR A 61 2.98 -10.50 -0.67
N CYS A 62 2.68 -10.19 -1.94
CA CYS A 62 1.35 -9.73 -2.34
C CYS A 62 0.31 -10.85 -2.21
N ASP A 63 -0.63 -10.71 -1.27
CA ASP A 63 -1.70 -11.67 -1.00
C ASP A 63 -2.76 -11.74 -2.11
N VAL A 64 -2.87 -10.68 -2.94
CA VAL A 64 -3.80 -10.65 -4.09
C VAL A 64 -3.42 -11.68 -5.16
N ARG A 65 -2.20 -12.25 -5.12
CA ARG A 65 -1.80 -13.40 -5.94
C ARG A 65 -2.48 -14.71 -5.52
N SER A 66 -3.15 -14.72 -4.38
CA SER A 66 -3.88 -15.88 -3.91
C SER A 66 -5.02 -16.27 -4.85
N THR A 67 -5.24 -17.58 -4.99
CA THR A 67 -6.31 -18.16 -5.82
C THR A 67 -7.70 -17.70 -5.40
N CYS A 68 -7.89 -17.28 -4.13
CA CYS A 68 -9.17 -16.77 -3.63
C CYS A 68 -9.64 -15.48 -4.35
N TYR A 69 -8.74 -14.71 -4.96
CA TYR A 69 -9.11 -13.52 -5.73
C TYR A 69 -9.52 -13.85 -7.18
N GLN A 70 -9.43 -15.12 -7.60
CA GLN A 70 -9.91 -15.62 -8.89
C GLN A 70 -9.37 -14.83 -10.10
N ILE A 71 -8.09 -14.43 -10.07
CA ILE A 71 -7.40 -13.84 -11.22
C ILE A 71 -7.02 -14.99 -12.14
N GLN A 72 -7.64 -15.04 -13.34
CA GLN A 72 -7.50 -16.16 -14.30
C GLN A 72 -6.41 -15.93 -15.36
N HIS A 73 -5.68 -14.83 -15.27
CA HIS A 73 -4.57 -14.48 -16.16
C HIS A 73 -3.27 -14.31 -15.36
N GLU A 74 -2.14 -14.15 -16.03
CA GLU A 74 -0.88 -13.81 -15.36
C GLU A 74 -1.08 -12.54 -14.51
N PHE A 75 -0.59 -12.54 -13.28
CA PHE A 75 -0.83 -11.43 -12.33
C PHE A 75 -0.26 -10.08 -12.81
N GLU A 76 0.78 -10.13 -13.63
CA GLU A 76 1.43 -8.97 -14.27
C GLU A 76 0.75 -8.55 -15.58
N ASP A 77 -0.18 -9.33 -16.12
CA ASP A 77 -1.07 -8.93 -17.21
C ASP A 77 -2.21 -8.09 -16.65
N ILE A 78 -2.17 -6.80 -16.86
CA ILE A 78 -3.10 -5.88 -16.21
C ILE A 78 -4.43 -5.85 -16.96
N GLU A 79 -5.49 -6.34 -16.31
CA GLU A 79 -6.86 -6.12 -16.76
C GLU A 79 -7.28 -4.68 -16.44
N ILE A 80 -7.64 -3.92 -17.46
CA ILE A 80 -8.04 -2.51 -17.38
C ILE A 80 -9.56 -2.43 -17.59
N LYS A 81 -10.28 -1.99 -16.59
CA LYS A 81 -11.73 -1.75 -16.68
C LYS A 81 -11.98 -0.44 -17.41
N ALA A 82 -11.93 -0.50 -18.75
CA ALA A 82 -11.94 0.67 -19.62
C ALA A 82 -13.18 1.56 -19.45
N ASN A 83 -14.31 0.99 -19.00
CA ASN A 83 -15.56 1.71 -18.73
C ASN A 83 -15.74 2.07 -17.24
N ALA A 84 -14.67 2.11 -16.46
CA ALA A 84 -14.75 2.42 -15.03
C ALA A 84 -15.27 3.84 -14.76
N PRO A 85 -14.85 4.91 -15.49
CA PRO A 85 -15.36 6.25 -15.24
C PRO A 85 -16.86 6.37 -15.49
N GLU A 86 -17.37 5.83 -16.59
CA GLU A 86 -18.80 5.88 -16.94
C GLU A 86 -19.67 5.16 -15.91
N LEU A 87 -19.20 3.99 -15.45
CA LEU A 87 -19.91 3.24 -14.40
C LEU A 87 -19.84 3.94 -13.05
N LEU A 88 -18.73 4.59 -12.74
CA LEU A 88 -18.61 5.39 -11.53
C LEU A 88 -19.58 6.57 -11.57
N GLU A 89 -19.64 7.32 -12.66
CA GLU A 89 -20.55 8.44 -12.82
C GLU A 89 -22.01 8.02 -12.62
N GLN A 90 -22.44 6.93 -13.28
CA GLN A 90 -23.78 6.38 -13.11
C GLN A 90 -24.06 6.01 -11.64
N ALA A 91 -23.09 5.35 -10.98
CA ALA A 91 -23.22 4.99 -9.58
C ALA A 91 -23.31 6.20 -8.66
N LEU A 92 -22.49 7.24 -8.86
CA LEU A 92 -22.48 8.45 -8.03
C LEU A 92 -23.79 9.25 -8.21
N ARG A 93 -24.32 9.35 -9.44
CA ARG A 93 -25.62 10.00 -9.72
C ARG A 93 -26.78 9.30 -9.02
N SER A 94 -26.76 7.97 -8.96
CA SER A 94 -27.85 7.18 -8.37
C SER A 94 -27.85 7.14 -6.85
N LYS A 95 -26.73 7.50 -6.19
CA LYS A 95 -26.61 7.43 -4.72
C LYS A 95 -27.42 8.52 -4.02
N ARG A 96 -28.32 8.10 -3.13
CA ARG A 96 -29.13 9.01 -2.31
C ARG A 96 -28.34 9.73 -1.21
N LYS A 97 -27.23 9.12 -0.73
CA LYS A 97 -26.38 9.68 0.32
C LYS A 97 -24.93 9.69 -0.14
N LYS A 98 -24.25 10.80 0.11
CA LYS A 98 -22.81 10.90 -0.11
C LYS A 98 -22.07 10.01 0.87
N CYS A 99 -20.92 9.50 0.46
CA CYS A 99 -20.10 8.58 1.25
C CYS A 99 -18.63 8.69 0.83
N MET A 100 -17.76 7.98 1.55
CA MET A 100 -16.38 7.78 1.14
C MET A 100 -16.31 6.74 0.02
N ILE A 101 -15.54 7.02 -1.03
CA ILE A 101 -15.18 6.05 -2.08
C ILE A 101 -13.78 5.53 -1.77
N GLY A 102 -13.66 4.21 -1.57
CA GLY A 102 -12.39 3.56 -1.30
C GLY A 102 -11.73 3.02 -2.58
N THR A 103 -10.40 3.10 -2.72
CA THR A 103 -9.68 2.46 -3.83
C THR A 103 -8.26 2.06 -3.43
N GLY A 104 -7.68 1.10 -4.14
CA GLY A 104 -6.30 0.65 -3.94
C GLY A 104 -6.15 -0.64 -3.12
N GLY A 105 -7.23 -1.26 -2.65
CA GLY A 105 -7.16 -2.46 -1.82
C GLY A 105 -6.73 -3.73 -2.55
N MET A 106 -7.10 -3.90 -3.83
CA MET A 106 -6.73 -5.10 -4.61
C MET A 106 -5.65 -4.84 -5.66
N SER A 107 -5.64 -3.65 -6.23
CA SER A 107 -4.65 -3.24 -7.22
C SER A 107 -4.34 -1.77 -6.98
N ASP A 108 -3.10 -1.39 -7.16
CA ASP A 108 -2.70 0.01 -6.96
C ASP A 108 -3.33 0.90 -8.05
N PRO A 109 -4.03 1.99 -7.69
CA PRO A 109 -4.63 2.89 -8.66
C PRO A 109 -3.60 3.69 -9.46
N TYR A 110 -2.34 3.70 -9.05
CA TYR A 110 -1.24 4.40 -9.70
C TYR A 110 -0.18 3.44 -10.25
N LEU A 111 -0.63 2.36 -10.90
CA LEU A 111 0.24 1.52 -11.72
C LEU A 111 0.92 2.34 -12.83
N PRO A 112 2.08 1.90 -13.37
CA PRO A 112 2.75 2.61 -14.46
C PRO A 112 1.86 2.93 -15.66
N VAL A 113 0.88 2.07 -15.98
CA VAL A 113 -0.10 2.27 -17.06
C VAL A 113 -0.96 3.51 -16.85
N GLU A 114 -1.18 3.92 -15.62
CA GLU A 114 -1.98 5.11 -15.27
C GLU A 114 -1.36 6.41 -15.78
N LYS A 115 -0.04 6.46 -16.04
CA LYS A 115 0.61 7.61 -16.68
C LYS A 115 -0.01 7.92 -18.05
N GLN A 116 -0.43 6.89 -18.79
CA GLN A 116 -1.02 7.00 -20.12
C GLN A 116 -2.55 6.97 -20.08
N ARG A 117 -3.13 6.03 -19.33
CA ARG A 117 -4.59 5.80 -19.31
C ARG A 117 -5.38 6.87 -18.56
N LYS A 118 -4.81 7.43 -17.48
CA LYS A 118 -5.40 8.49 -16.65
C LYS A 118 -6.82 8.16 -16.15
N LEU A 119 -7.16 6.86 -16.00
CA LEU A 119 -8.49 6.43 -15.55
C LEU A 119 -8.71 6.76 -14.08
N THR A 120 -7.69 6.61 -13.24
CA THR A 120 -7.74 7.04 -11.84
C THR A 120 -8.03 8.53 -11.75
N ARG A 121 -7.28 9.37 -12.49
CA ARG A 121 -7.53 10.81 -12.53
C ARG A 121 -8.97 11.12 -12.93
N ARG A 122 -9.48 10.49 -13.99
CA ARG A 122 -10.87 10.71 -14.42
C ARG A 122 -11.90 10.31 -13.36
N CYS A 123 -11.65 9.22 -12.64
CA CYS A 123 -12.50 8.83 -11.51
C CYS A 123 -12.42 9.84 -10.35
N LEU A 124 -11.24 10.42 -10.06
CA LEU A 124 -11.10 11.46 -9.05
C LEU A 124 -11.83 12.75 -9.43
N GLU A 125 -11.80 13.14 -10.72
CA GLU A 125 -12.59 14.28 -11.23
C GLU A 125 -14.08 14.09 -10.96
N LEU A 126 -14.62 12.91 -11.21
CA LEU A 126 -16.02 12.58 -10.92
C LEU A 126 -16.32 12.59 -9.40
N ILE A 127 -15.44 12.04 -8.58
CA ILE A 127 -15.59 12.07 -7.12
C ILE A 127 -15.65 13.53 -6.62
N ASP A 128 -14.78 14.38 -7.14
CA ASP A 128 -14.75 15.81 -6.82
C ASP A 128 -16.00 16.56 -7.31
N GLU A 129 -16.40 16.33 -8.57
CA GLU A 129 -17.57 16.94 -9.20
C GLU A 129 -18.86 16.61 -8.45
N TYR A 130 -19.03 15.32 -8.12
CA TYR A 130 -20.24 14.84 -7.43
C TYR A 130 -20.18 15.02 -5.90
N GLY A 131 -19.11 15.58 -5.33
CA GLY A 131 -19.00 15.89 -3.90
C GLY A 131 -19.00 14.64 -3.00
N PHE A 132 -18.29 13.58 -3.40
CA PHE A 132 -18.04 12.40 -2.57
C PHE A 132 -16.69 12.52 -1.86
N GLY A 133 -16.50 11.75 -0.78
CA GLY A 133 -15.21 11.64 -0.11
C GLY A 133 -14.33 10.56 -0.75
N LEU A 134 -13.02 10.62 -0.48
CA LEU A 134 -12.03 9.70 -1.04
C LEU A 134 -11.16 9.08 0.05
N ALA A 135 -11.00 7.76 0.01
CA ALA A 135 -10.01 7.00 0.77
C ALA A 135 -9.15 6.19 -0.21
N ILE A 136 -7.96 6.68 -0.56
CA ILE A 136 -7.12 6.10 -1.61
C ILE A 136 -5.85 5.49 -1.04
N GLN A 137 -5.60 4.22 -1.37
CA GLN A 137 -4.40 3.49 -0.96
C GLN A 137 -3.44 3.30 -2.15
N THR A 138 -2.16 3.55 -1.92
CA THR A 138 -1.12 3.37 -2.95
C THR A 138 0.26 3.14 -2.34
N LYS A 139 1.18 2.64 -3.15
CA LYS A 139 2.63 2.62 -2.92
C LYS A 139 3.37 3.56 -3.88
N SER A 140 2.64 4.30 -4.73
CA SER A 140 3.21 5.06 -5.84
C SER A 140 3.29 6.56 -5.53
N ASN A 141 4.42 7.18 -5.85
CA ASN A 141 4.57 8.64 -5.80
C ASN A 141 3.84 9.34 -6.97
N LEU A 142 3.32 8.58 -7.94
CA LEU A 142 2.51 9.13 -9.04
C LEU A 142 1.22 9.80 -8.54
N ILE A 143 0.78 9.50 -7.32
CA ILE A 143 -0.38 10.17 -6.70
C ILE A 143 -0.24 11.69 -6.66
N LEU A 144 0.98 12.22 -6.56
CA LEU A 144 1.24 13.67 -6.57
C LEU A 144 0.88 14.34 -7.90
N ARG A 145 0.75 13.59 -9.01
CA ARG A 145 0.19 14.10 -10.28
C ARG A 145 -1.21 14.68 -10.09
N ASP A 146 -1.99 14.09 -9.20
CA ASP A 146 -3.40 14.40 -8.98
C ASP A 146 -3.63 15.18 -7.67
N LEU A 147 -2.57 15.85 -7.15
CA LEU A 147 -2.63 16.63 -5.91
C LEU A 147 -3.69 17.74 -5.95
N ASP A 148 -3.91 18.32 -7.11
CA ASP A 148 -4.96 19.32 -7.36
C ASP A 148 -6.35 18.78 -7.02
N LEU A 149 -6.66 17.55 -7.44
CA LEU A 149 -7.94 16.89 -7.17
C LEU A 149 -8.04 16.45 -5.72
N LEU A 150 -6.97 15.90 -5.15
CA LEU A 150 -6.95 15.51 -3.74
C LEU A 150 -7.25 16.70 -2.82
N LYS A 151 -6.67 17.87 -3.12
CA LYS A 151 -6.92 19.14 -2.41
C LYS A 151 -8.36 19.61 -2.59
N SER A 152 -8.88 19.54 -3.82
CA SER A 152 -10.27 19.96 -4.12
C SER A 152 -11.26 19.09 -3.35
N ILE A 153 -11.13 17.77 -3.40
CA ILE A 153 -11.96 16.83 -2.65
C ILE A 153 -11.84 17.10 -1.15
N HIS A 154 -10.61 17.31 -0.64
CA HIS A 154 -10.41 17.53 0.79
C HIS A 154 -11.04 18.83 1.31
N ARG A 155 -11.08 19.87 0.48
CA ARG A 155 -11.77 21.14 0.83
C ARG A 155 -13.28 21.00 0.87
N LYS A 156 -13.87 20.25 -0.05
CA LYS A 156 -15.34 20.08 -0.16
C LYS A 156 -15.85 19.06 0.85
N THR A 157 -15.11 17.97 0.99
CA THR A 157 -15.51 16.81 1.78
C THR A 157 -14.31 16.29 2.58
N LYS A 158 -13.96 15.03 2.40
CA LYS A 158 -12.84 14.38 3.05
C LYS A 158 -12.01 13.58 2.06
N CYS A 159 -10.71 13.81 2.06
CA CYS A 159 -9.74 12.98 1.34
C CYS A 159 -8.76 12.41 2.34
N VAL A 160 -8.54 11.10 2.33
CA VAL A 160 -7.55 10.41 3.14
C VAL A 160 -6.65 9.59 2.22
N VAL A 161 -5.35 9.82 2.27
CA VAL A 161 -4.38 9.03 1.52
C VAL A 161 -3.75 7.98 2.43
N GLN A 162 -3.77 6.74 1.97
CA GLN A 162 -3.21 5.60 2.66
C GLN A 162 -1.94 5.15 1.93
N MET A 163 -0.80 5.23 2.61
CA MET A 163 0.51 4.89 2.03
C MET A 163 1.11 3.68 2.73
N THR A 164 1.48 2.66 1.97
CA THR A 164 2.12 1.47 2.54
C THR A 164 3.60 1.72 2.78
N LEU A 165 4.06 1.50 4.01
CA LEU A 165 5.46 1.51 4.42
C LEU A 165 5.74 0.23 5.22
N THR A 166 6.50 -0.69 4.67
CA THR A 166 6.82 -1.98 5.33
C THR A 166 8.29 -2.09 5.70
N THR A 167 9.16 -1.32 5.04
CA THR A 167 10.61 -1.51 5.12
C THR A 167 11.32 -0.18 5.22
N TYR A 168 12.10 0.00 6.29
CA TYR A 168 12.91 1.21 6.51
C TYR A 168 14.16 1.22 5.62
N ASP A 169 14.81 0.07 5.47
CA ASP A 169 16.01 -0.09 4.64
C ASP A 169 15.67 -0.02 3.15
N GLU A 170 16.32 0.90 2.43
CA GLU A 170 16.04 1.16 1.01
C GLU A 170 16.51 0.02 0.08
N ALA A 171 17.58 -0.70 0.45
CA ALA A 171 18.07 -1.82 -0.35
C ALA A 171 17.13 -3.02 -0.22
N LEU A 172 16.71 -3.31 1.00
CA LEU A 172 15.70 -4.35 1.27
C LEU A 172 14.34 -3.98 0.66
N CYS A 173 13.93 -2.72 0.71
CA CYS A 173 12.70 -2.25 0.07
C CYS A 173 12.68 -2.59 -1.44
N LYS A 174 13.78 -2.39 -2.16
CA LYS A 174 13.90 -2.73 -3.58
C LYS A 174 13.83 -4.24 -3.86
N ILE A 175 14.17 -5.08 -2.89
CA ILE A 175 14.01 -6.53 -3.01
C ILE A 175 12.55 -6.93 -2.78
N LEU A 176 11.94 -6.38 -1.74
CA LEU A 176 10.56 -6.73 -1.34
C LEU A 176 9.51 -6.14 -2.28
N GLU A 177 9.77 -4.94 -2.83
CA GLU A 177 8.86 -4.15 -3.66
C GLU A 177 9.59 -3.56 -4.89
N PRO A 178 10.02 -4.41 -5.84
CA PRO A 178 11.04 -4.06 -6.85
C PRO A 178 10.63 -2.99 -7.87
N ASN A 179 9.33 -2.87 -8.17
CA ASN A 179 8.85 -2.03 -9.28
C ASN A 179 7.99 -0.84 -8.80
N VAL A 180 8.24 -0.36 -7.59
CA VAL A 180 7.54 0.79 -7.03
C VAL A 180 8.55 1.74 -6.39
N CYS A 181 8.16 2.95 -6.10
CA CYS A 181 9.05 3.91 -5.44
C CYS A 181 9.45 3.45 -4.04
N THR A 182 10.64 3.86 -3.62
CA THR A 182 11.24 3.44 -2.35
C THR A 182 10.50 4.04 -1.15
N THR A 183 10.77 3.54 0.04
CA THR A 183 10.17 4.04 1.28
C THR A 183 10.43 5.54 1.46
N ARG A 184 11.65 6.02 1.20
CA ARG A 184 11.99 7.45 1.29
C ARG A 184 11.14 8.31 0.34
N GLN A 185 10.99 7.87 -0.90
CA GLN A 185 10.14 8.57 -1.87
C GLN A 185 8.67 8.60 -1.47
N ARG A 186 8.17 7.56 -0.79
CA ARG A 186 6.81 7.55 -0.23
C ARG A 186 6.68 8.50 0.96
N VAL A 187 7.72 8.63 1.78
CA VAL A 187 7.76 9.61 2.88
C VAL A 187 7.74 11.04 2.37
N GLU A 188 8.39 11.33 1.24
CA GLU A 188 8.28 12.62 0.56
C GLU A 188 6.83 12.92 0.14
N VAL A 189 6.10 11.92 -0.38
CA VAL A 189 4.66 12.05 -0.65
C VAL A 189 3.88 12.40 0.62
N LEU A 190 4.14 11.68 1.73
CA LEU A 190 3.47 11.96 3.00
C LEU A 190 3.75 13.39 3.51
N ASN A 191 4.98 13.88 3.36
CA ASN A 191 5.34 15.26 3.73
C ASN A 191 4.59 16.29 2.87
N THR A 192 4.53 16.09 1.55
CA THR A 192 3.76 16.95 0.65
C THR A 192 2.28 16.98 1.04
N LEU A 193 1.68 15.82 1.32
CA LEU A 193 0.28 15.74 1.73
C LEU A 193 0.03 16.43 3.10
N ARG A 194 0.97 16.34 4.04
CA ARG A 194 0.90 17.06 5.31
C ARG A 194 0.89 18.58 5.09
N GLU A 195 1.78 19.09 4.21
CA GLU A 195 1.86 20.52 3.89
C GLU A 195 0.55 21.05 3.29
N GLU A 196 -0.18 20.18 2.58
CA GLU A 196 -1.50 20.48 2.00
C GLU A 196 -2.67 20.19 2.96
N GLY A 197 -2.38 19.80 4.21
CA GLY A 197 -3.39 19.49 5.23
C GLY A 197 -4.20 18.22 4.98
N ILE A 198 -3.78 17.37 4.05
CA ILE A 198 -4.49 16.11 3.71
C ILE A 198 -4.07 15.02 4.69
N PRO A 199 -5.01 14.44 5.48
CA PRO A 199 -4.69 13.38 6.43
C PRO A 199 -4.18 12.13 5.73
N THR A 200 -3.16 11.50 6.35
CA THR A 200 -2.55 10.29 5.82
C THR A 200 -2.61 9.15 6.83
N ILE A 201 -2.73 7.91 6.33
CA ILE A 201 -2.64 6.68 7.14
C ILE A 201 -1.51 5.84 6.57
N CYS A 202 -0.61 5.40 7.44
CA CYS A 202 0.43 4.44 7.05
C CYS A 202 -0.11 3.01 7.18
N TRP A 203 -0.06 2.24 6.09
CA TRP A 203 -0.23 0.78 6.12
C TRP A 203 1.13 0.14 6.40
N MET A 204 1.38 -0.21 7.67
CA MET A 204 2.61 -0.84 8.12
C MET A 204 2.48 -2.36 8.11
N THR A 205 1.99 -2.89 7.00
CA THR A 205 1.71 -4.32 6.82
C THR A 205 1.92 -4.76 5.37
N PRO A 206 2.45 -5.99 5.15
CA PRO A 206 2.96 -6.94 6.13
C PRO A 206 4.38 -6.60 6.62
N ILE A 207 4.72 -7.04 7.82
CA ILE A 207 6.10 -7.11 8.32
C ILE A 207 6.51 -8.57 8.31
N LEU A 208 7.52 -8.91 7.52
CA LEU A 208 7.87 -10.28 7.19
C LEU A 208 8.76 -10.90 8.27
N PRO A 209 8.35 -12.01 8.90
CA PRO A 209 9.19 -12.74 9.87
C PRO A 209 10.56 -13.07 9.32
N PHE A 210 11.60 -12.90 10.13
CA PHE A 210 13.01 -13.17 9.81
C PHE A 210 13.62 -12.31 8.68
N ILE A 211 12.89 -11.29 8.17
CA ILE A 211 13.35 -10.41 7.09
C ILE A 211 13.42 -8.97 7.57
N ASN A 212 12.25 -8.37 7.89
CA ASN A 212 12.16 -6.98 8.33
C ASN A 212 11.39 -6.83 9.66
N ASP A 213 11.17 -7.92 10.39
CA ASP A 213 10.61 -7.94 11.75
C ASP A 213 11.68 -7.60 12.82
N THR A 214 12.35 -6.47 12.62
CA THR A 214 13.41 -5.96 13.49
C THR A 214 12.96 -4.66 14.17
N GLU A 215 13.51 -4.40 15.36
CA GLU A 215 13.27 -3.16 16.09
C GLU A 215 13.68 -1.94 15.27
N GLU A 216 14.81 -2.01 14.57
CA GLU A 216 15.32 -0.94 13.71
C GLU A 216 14.31 -0.59 12.60
N ASN A 217 13.77 -1.60 11.89
CA ASN A 217 12.76 -1.40 10.86
C ASN A 217 11.51 -0.74 11.43
N ILE A 218 10.99 -1.26 12.54
CA ILE A 218 9.78 -0.74 13.18
C ILE A 218 9.97 0.72 13.62
N ARG A 219 11.06 1.02 14.36
CA ARG A 219 11.34 2.38 14.83
C ARG A 219 11.61 3.36 13.68
N GLY A 220 12.31 2.91 12.63
CA GLY A 220 12.57 3.73 11.44
C GLY A 220 11.28 4.15 10.74
N ILE A 221 10.35 3.21 10.54
CA ILE A 221 9.04 3.53 9.93
C ILE A 221 8.21 4.43 10.84
N LEU A 222 8.19 4.17 12.15
CA LEU A 222 7.49 5.00 13.13
C LEU A 222 8.02 6.44 13.16
N ASP A 223 9.34 6.62 13.08
CA ASP A 223 9.95 7.96 13.00
C ASP A 223 9.56 8.70 11.71
N TYR A 224 9.51 8.01 10.57
CA TYR A 224 8.99 8.56 9.34
C TYR A 224 7.52 9.01 9.49
N CYS A 225 6.66 8.16 10.05
CA CYS A 225 5.26 8.48 10.28
C CYS A 225 5.10 9.70 11.22
N ARG A 226 5.87 9.74 12.30
CA ARG A 226 5.88 10.86 13.27
C ARG A 226 6.28 12.18 12.59
N ARG A 227 7.37 12.18 11.82
CA ARG A 227 7.86 13.39 11.11
C ARG A 227 6.88 13.84 10.03
N ALA A 228 6.25 12.90 9.35
CA ALA A 228 5.23 13.20 8.34
C ALA A 228 3.87 13.60 8.94
N GLY A 229 3.70 13.60 10.26
CA GLY A 229 2.43 13.93 10.90
C GLY A 229 1.29 12.99 10.50
N THR A 230 1.60 11.71 10.30
CA THR A 230 0.62 10.70 9.89
C THR A 230 -0.50 10.58 10.94
N TYR A 231 -1.75 10.62 10.51
CA TYR A 231 -2.93 10.53 11.36
C TYR A 231 -3.02 9.20 12.11
N GLY A 232 -2.68 8.11 11.42
CA GLY A 232 -2.74 6.78 12.02
C GLY A 232 -1.86 5.76 11.32
N ILE A 233 -1.61 4.66 12.04
CA ILE A 233 -0.88 3.49 11.53
C ILE A 233 -1.79 2.28 11.59
N LEU A 234 -2.04 1.68 10.43
CA LEU A 234 -2.83 0.49 10.24
C LEU A 234 -1.91 -0.72 10.20
N LEU A 235 -2.09 -1.61 11.17
CA LEU A 235 -1.30 -2.81 11.36
C LEU A 235 -2.18 -3.92 11.96
N PHE A 236 -2.08 -5.15 11.44
CA PHE A 236 -2.86 -6.32 11.88
C PHE A 236 -2.03 -7.32 12.70
N GLY A 237 -0.87 -6.91 13.16
CA GLY A 237 0.14 -7.75 13.78
C GLY A 237 1.45 -7.69 13.00
N ILE A 238 2.49 -8.25 13.58
CA ILE A 238 3.79 -8.39 12.92
C ILE A 238 3.85 -9.77 12.28
N GLY A 239 3.67 -9.83 10.98
CA GLY A 239 3.58 -11.09 10.25
C GLY A 239 3.08 -10.92 8.83
N VAL A 240 2.84 -12.04 8.17
CA VAL A 240 2.26 -12.13 6.82
C VAL A 240 1.23 -13.25 6.76
N THR A 241 0.24 -13.13 5.88
CA THR A 241 -0.69 -14.21 5.58
C THR A 241 -0.26 -14.90 4.29
N LEU A 242 -0.29 -16.23 4.28
CA LEU A 242 0.07 -17.04 3.13
C LEU A 242 -1.05 -18.04 2.81
N ARG A 243 -1.60 -17.92 1.60
CA ARG A 243 -2.64 -18.80 1.04
C ARG A 243 -2.09 -19.60 -0.12
N ASP A 244 -2.94 -20.37 -0.76
CA ASP A 244 -2.60 -20.98 -2.03
C ASP A 244 -2.47 -19.90 -3.13
N GLY A 245 -1.44 -20.02 -3.96
CA GLY A 245 -1.06 -19.05 -4.99
C GLY A 245 0.00 -18.06 -4.50
N ASP A 246 -0.30 -17.22 -3.53
CA ASP A 246 0.67 -16.24 -2.99
C ASP A 246 1.80 -16.92 -2.20
N ARG A 247 1.53 -18.02 -1.48
CA ARG A 247 2.56 -18.83 -0.78
C ARG A 247 3.61 -19.35 -1.74
N GLN A 248 3.21 -19.95 -2.84
CA GLN A 248 4.12 -20.49 -3.84
C GLN A 248 5.00 -19.39 -4.46
N TYR A 249 4.38 -18.25 -4.77
CA TYR A 249 5.11 -17.09 -5.28
C TYR A 249 6.11 -16.56 -4.24
N PHE A 250 5.66 -16.34 -3.00
CA PHE A 250 6.52 -15.86 -1.92
C PHE A 250 7.71 -16.79 -1.70
N TYR A 251 7.48 -18.10 -1.60
CA TYR A 251 8.55 -19.08 -1.41
C TYR A 251 9.53 -19.11 -2.58
N SER A 252 9.05 -18.95 -3.82
CA SER A 252 9.96 -18.83 -4.97
C SER A 252 10.86 -17.59 -4.89
N LYS A 253 10.36 -16.50 -4.27
CA LYS A 253 11.15 -15.29 -4.03
C LYS A 253 12.10 -15.43 -2.86
N LEU A 254 11.74 -16.20 -1.82
CA LEU A 254 12.68 -16.56 -0.76
C LEU A 254 13.84 -17.37 -1.30
N ASP A 255 13.60 -18.39 -2.15
CA ASP A 255 14.66 -19.16 -2.80
C ASP A 255 15.59 -18.26 -3.64
N GLN A 256 15.06 -17.21 -4.25
CA GLN A 256 15.83 -16.29 -5.10
C GLN A 256 16.66 -15.28 -4.31
N TYR A 257 16.14 -14.71 -3.23
CA TYR A 257 16.72 -13.55 -2.55
C TYR A 257 17.23 -13.85 -1.13
N PHE A 258 16.72 -14.91 -0.50
CA PHE A 258 17.00 -15.26 0.89
C PHE A 258 17.27 -16.77 1.05
N PRO A 259 18.39 -17.29 0.52
CA PRO A 259 18.67 -18.73 0.52
C PRO A 259 18.56 -19.34 1.92
N GLY A 260 17.87 -20.49 2.04
CA GLY A 260 17.65 -21.21 3.31
C GLY A 260 16.48 -20.66 4.15
N LEU A 261 15.90 -19.51 3.78
CA LEU A 261 14.82 -18.92 4.57
C LEU A 261 13.48 -19.63 4.33
N LYS A 262 13.22 -20.12 3.13
CA LYS A 262 12.03 -20.92 2.81
C LYS A 262 11.93 -22.17 3.70
N GLU A 263 13.03 -22.91 3.86
CA GLU A 263 13.08 -24.09 4.72
C GLU A 263 12.81 -23.72 6.19
N LYS A 264 13.30 -22.54 6.62
CA LYS A 264 13.02 -22.02 7.96
C LYS A 264 11.52 -21.70 8.12
N TYR A 265 10.87 -21.07 7.13
CA TYR A 265 9.42 -20.83 7.13
C TYR A 265 8.63 -22.13 7.21
N ILE A 266 8.94 -23.11 6.35
CA ILE A 266 8.28 -24.42 6.33
C ILE A 266 8.43 -25.14 7.68
N ARG A 267 9.63 -25.17 8.25
CA ARG A 267 9.90 -25.81 9.53
C ARG A 267 9.18 -25.11 10.70
N THR A 268 9.08 -23.79 10.68
CA THR A 268 8.49 -23.02 11.78
C THR A 268 6.97 -22.99 11.72
N TYR A 269 6.39 -22.86 10.52
CA TYR A 269 4.96 -22.56 10.34
C TYR A 269 4.19 -23.63 9.58
N GLY A 270 4.86 -24.56 8.90
CA GLY A 270 4.19 -25.57 8.08
C GLY A 270 3.29 -24.94 7.01
N ASN A 271 2.01 -25.30 7.03
CA ASN A 271 0.99 -24.77 6.13
C ASN A 271 0.06 -23.74 6.80
N ALA A 272 0.46 -23.16 7.92
CA ALA A 272 -0.36 -22.15 8.61
C ALA A 272 -0.71 -20.98 7.69
N TYR A 273 -1.92 -20.46 7.81
CA TYR A 273 -2.37 -19.29 7.07
C TYR A 273 -1.72 -18.01 7.61
N GLU A 274 -1.76 -17.85 8.92
CA GLU A 274 -1.12 -16.73 9.62
C GLU A 274 0.31 -17.09 9.98
N ILE A 275 1.23 -16.23 9.63
CA ILE A 275 2.67 -16.38 9.82
C ILE A 275 3.15 -15.23 10.71
N PRO A 276 2.95 -15.31 12.04
CA PRO A 276 3.38 -14.24 12.95
C PRO A 276 4.90 -14.24 13.15
N SER A 277 5.46 -13.07 13.40
CA SER A 277 6.85 -12.95 13.85
C SER A 277 7.02 -13.60 15.22
N PRO A 278 8.13 -14.32 15.48
CA PRO A 278 8.47 -14.77 16.83
C PRO A 278 8.62 -13.61 17.83
N ASN A 279 8.90 -12.40 17.35
CA ASN A 279 9.06 -11.18 18.15
C ASN A 279 7.79 -10.32 18.17
N GLN A 280 6.64 -10.84 17.74
CA GLN A 280 5.40 -10.06 17.54
C GLN A 280 5.03 -9.22 18.76
N ASP A 281 4.96 -9.81 19.95
CA ASP A 281 4.51 -9.13 21.16
C ASP A 281 5.43 -7.97 21.55
N TYR A 282 6.75 -8.19 21.44
CA TYR A 282 7.76 -7.18 21.70
C TYR A 282 7.64 -6.01 20.70
N LEU A 283 7.59 -6.31 19.41
CA LEU A 283 7.51 -5.29 18.36
C LEU A 283 6.17 -4.54 18.40
N MET A 284 5.07 -5.23 18.67
CA MET A 284 3.77 -4.60 18.84
C MET A 284 3.70 -3.68 20.08
N LYS A 285 4.45 -4.00 21.14
CA LYS A 285 4.61 -3.11 22.29
C LYS A 285 5.31 -1.81 21.88
N ILE A 286 6.40 -1.91 21.11
CA ILE A 286 7.12 -0.72 20.58
C ILE A 286 6.16 0.15 19.76
N VAL A 287 5.40 -0.46 18.82
CA VAL A 287 4.43 0.29 18.01
C VAL A 287 3.43 1.02 18.88
N ARG A 288 2.80 0.34 19.84
CA ARG A 288 1.81 0.97 20.74
C ARG A 288 2.39 2.11 21.56
N ASP A 289 3.59 1.91 22.13
CA ASP A 289 4.24 2.90 22.98
C ASP A 289 4.64 4.16 22.18
N GLU A 290 5.23 3.99 21.00
CA GLU A 290 5.62 5.11 20.13
C GLU A 290 4.41 5.85 19.53
N CYS A 291 3.37 5.12 19.10
CA CYS A 291 2.12 5.74 18.65
C CYS A 291 1.46 6.59 19.74
N LYS A 292 1.42 6.08 20.98
CA LYS A 292 0.90 6.82 22.13
C LYS A 292 1.70 8.10 22.41
N LYS A 293 3.04 8.03 22.40
CA LYS A 293 3.93 9.19 22.61
C LYS A 293 3.75 10.25 21.51
N SER A 294 3.50 9.83 20.28
CA SER A 294 3.42 10.70 19.11
C SER A 294 1.99 11.14 18.78
N ASN A 295 1.00 10.76 19.59
CA ASN A 295 -0.44 10.99 19.33
C ASN A 295 -0.90 10.47 17.96
N ILE A 296 -0.32 9.35 17.49
CA ILE A 296 -0.71 8.66 16.26
C ILE A 296 -1.73 7.59 16.62
N ILE A 297 -2.85 7.52 15.91
CA ILE A 297 -3.86 6.50 16.13
C ILE A 297 -3.32 5.15 15.69
N CYS A 298 -3.30 4.18 16.61
CA CYS A 298 -2.96 2.80 16.34
C CYS A 298 -4.16 1.90 16.71
N GLY A 299 -4.69 1.20 15.72
CA GLY A 299 -5.86 0.34 15.92
C GLY A 299 -6.74 0.29 14.67
N SER A 300 -6.87 -0.90 14.09
CA SER A 300 -7.54 -1.11 12.81
C SER A 300 -9.00 -0.64 12.82
N GLN A 301 -9.77 -0.98 13.88
CA GLN A 301 -11.18 -0.61 13.95
C GLN A 301 -11.39 0.90 13.88
N ARG A 302 -10.71 1.69 14.72
CA ARG A 302 -10.84 3.15 14.76
C ARG A 302 -10.44 3.79 13.43
N LEU A 303 -9.41 3.25 12.77
CA LEU A 303 -8.94 3.76 11.49
C LEU A 303 -9.92 3.41 10.36
N PHE A 304 -10.52 2.22 10.36
CA PHE A 304 -11.56 1.90 9.40
C PHE A 304 -12.82 2.73 9.60
N GLU A 305 -13.25 2.96 10.84
CA GLU A 305 -14.33 3.89 11.14
C GLU A 305 -14.03 5.29 10.58
N TYR A 306 -12.81 5.80 10.82
CA TYR A 306 -12.37 7.08 10.28
C TYR A 306 -12.37 7.10 8.73
N LEU A 307 -11.90 6.04 8.06
CA LEU A 307 -11.87 5.94 6.61
C LEU A 307 -13.27 5.90 5.97
N HIS A 308 -14.27 5.38 6.68
CA HIS A 308 -15.66 5.31 6.21
C HIS A 308 -16.51 6.51 6.61
N LEU A 309 -16.08 7.29 7.59
CA LEU A 309 -16.79 8.49 8.02
C LEU A 309 -16.72 9.57 6.95
N PHE A 310 -17.85 9.86 6.33
CA PHE A 310 -17.99 10.96 5.37
C PHE A 310 -18.16 12.29 6.09
N GLU A 311 -17.54 13.33 5.57
CA GLU A 311 -17.64 14.70 6.08
C GLU A 311 -18.08 15.62 4.93
N ASP A 312 -19.17 16.36 5.12
CA ASP A 312 -19.58 17.43 4.21
C ASP A 312 -19.15 18.77 4.80
N LYS A 313 -18.09 19.34 4.26
CA LYS A 313 -17.54 20.62 4.74
C LYS A 313 -18.23 21.83 4.10
N GLN A 314 -19.09 21.61 3.10
CA GLN A 314 -19.85 22.66 2.44
C GLN A 314 -21.24 22.84 3.05
N ALA A 315 -21.77 21.84 3.75
CA ALA A 315 -23.11 21.92 4.37
C ALA A 315 -23.20 23.00 5.47
N GLY A 316 -22.08 23.46 6.03
CA GLY A 316 -22.04 24.56 7.02
C GLY A 316 -21.83 25.96 6.43
N SER A 317 -21.58 26.07 5.11
CA SER A 317 -21.33 27.35 4.42
C SER A 317 -22.57 27.91 3.71
N GLN A 318 -23.69 27.23 3.76
CA GLN A 318 -24.95 27.77 3.31
C GLN A 318 -25.46 28.76 4.37
N MET A 319 -25.01 30.02 4.30
CA MET A 319 -25.60 31.12 5.03
C MET A 319 -27.07 31.16 4.66
N SER A 320 -27.93 31.14 5.69
CA SER A 320 -29.36 31.38 5.51
C SER A 320 -29.57 32.69 4.75
N LEU A 321 -30.38 32.70 3.70
CA LEU A 321 -30.82 33.88 2.98
C LEU A 321 -31.65 34.82 3.87
N PHE A 322 -31.80 34.48 5.16
CA PHE A 322 -32.63 35.20 6.14
C PHE A 322 -31.81 35.87 7.27
N ASP A 323 -30.45 35.82 7.23
CA ASP A 323 -29.58 36.56 8.14
C ASP A 323 -29.24 37.95 7.52
N THR A 324 -30.26 38.80 7.32
CA THR A 324 -30.13 40.23 7.09
C THR A 324 -30.99 40.99 8.10
#